data_add585e47810f949578d94a482740cc1
#
_entry.id   add585e47810f949578d94a482740cc1
#
_cell.length_a   1.000
_cell.length_b   1.000
_cell.length_c   1.000
_cell.angle_alpha   90.00
_cell.angle_beta   90.00
_cell.angle_gamma   90.00
#
_symmetry.space_group_name_H-M   'P 1'
#
loop_
_entity.id
_entity.type
_entity.pdbx_description
1 polymer ?
#
loop_
_entity_poly.entity_id
_entity_poly.type
_entity_poly.pdbx_seq_one_letter_code
_entity_poly.pdbx_strand_id
1 'polypeptide(L)'
;MKTANTVTPTGIKAYETEPIFTGNILEYNGIYYRIGEGHKEFIPDKAMDEEYYLLTLMAIARELNVFSIREADVHLAAGLPLTWIRNQREAFRSYLLQNPEVHYRFNGKEYHLHFAGCSLYPQGYPAIVNHLGNFKGTNLLADIGNGTMNILYINNKKAQESRC
;
A
#
# COMPACT_ATOMS: atom_id res chain seq x y z
N MET A 1 -15.45 -1.41 -12.53
CA MET A 1 -14.31 -2.36 -12.42
C MET A 1 -14.48 -3.11 -11.11
N LYS A 2 -14.36 -4.44 -11.13
CA LYS A 2 -14.48 -5.25 -9.90
C LYS A 2 -13.15 -5.15 -9.12
N THR A 3 -13.20 -4.91 -7.82
CA THR A 3 -12.03 -4.77 -6.94
C THR A 3 -12.34 -5.35 -5.56
N ALA A 4 -11.31 -5.70 -4.79
CA ALA A 4 -11.47 -6.23 -3.44
C ALA A 4 -12.09 -5.21 -2.48
N ASN A 5 -11.81 -3.93 -2.64
CA ASN A 5 -12.35 -2.81 -1.85
C ASN A 5 -12.51 -3.13 -0.36
N THR A 6 -11.40 -3.46 0.30
CA THR A 6 -11.39 -3.87 1.70
C THR A 6 -10.70 -2.85 2.59
N VAL A 7 -11.17 -2.71 3.82
CA VAL A 7 -10.51 -1.98 4.90
C VAL A 7 -9.98 -2.98 5.91
N THR A 8 -8.73 -2.81 6.35
CA THR A 8 -8.11 -3.73 7.32
C THR A 8 -7.29 -2.90 8.31
N PRO A 9 -7.43 -3.17 9.62
CA PRO A 9 -6.49 -2.62 10.61
C PRO A 9 -5.06 -3.04 10.27
N THR A 10 -4.10 -2.20 10.59
CA THR A 10 -2.69 -2.36 10.16
C THR A 10 -1.82 -3.18 11.12
N GLY A 11 -2.35 -3.59 12.28
CA GLY A 11 -1.60 -4.38 13.22
C GLY A 11 -1.29 -5.78 12.69
N ILE A 12 -0.06 -6.25 12.95
CA ILE A 12 0.46 -7.55 12.53
C ILE A 12 1.03 -8.28 13.74
N LYS A 13 0.76 -9.58 13.82
CA LYS A 13 1.36 -10.46 14.83
C LYS A 13 1.98 -11.67 14.16
N ALA A 14 3.26 -11.92 14.43
CA ALA A 14 4.02 -13.04 13.89
C ALA A 14 3.90 -14.31 14.77
N TYR A 15 3.94 -15.48 14.12
CA TYR A 15 3.91 -16.80 14.73
C TYR A 15 4.88 -17.71 14.01
N GLU A 16 5.61 -18.55 14.75
CA GLU A 16 6.53 -19.55 14.19
C GLU A 16 5.79 -20.79 13.64
N THR A 17 4.56 -21.00 14.07
CA THR A 17 3.71 -22.12 13.62
C THR A 17 2.36 -21.60 13.12
N GLU A 18 1.72 -22.36 12.25
CA GLU A 18 0.42 -21.97 11.71
C GLU A 18 -0.61 -21.75 12.83
N PRO A 19 -1.17 -20.55 12.97
CA PRO A 19 -2.13 -20.28 14.03
C PRO A 19 -3.46 -21.01 13.76
N ILE A 20 -4.04 -21.58 14.81
CA ILE A 20 -5.32 -22.33 14.75
C ILE A 20 -6.51 -21.41 14.41
N PHE A 21 -6.33 -20.09 14.57
CA PHE A 21 -7.41 -19.11 14.40
C PHE A 21 -7.63 -18.76 12.92
N THR A 22 -8.90 -18.60 12.57
CA THR A 22 -9.29 -18.04 11.26
C THR A 22 -9.02 -16.55 11.21
N GLY A 23 -8.59 -16.05 10.05
CA GLY A 23 -8.33 -14.62 9.86
C GLY A 23 -7.50 -14.36 8.61
N ASN A 24 -6.90 -13.20 8.54
CA ASN A 24 -5.97 -12.87 7.46
C ASN A 24 -4.58 -13.42 7.80
N ILE A 25 -4.34 -14.66 7.46
CA ILE A 25 -3.06 -15.33 7.69
C ILE A 25 -2.22 -15.25 6.42
N LEU A 26 -1.09 -14.59 6.52
CA LEU A 26 -0.04 -14.53 5.50
C LEU A 26 1.12 -15.42 5.98
N GLU A 27 1.52 -16.38 5.16
CA GLU A 27 2.75 -17.14 5.34
C GLU A 27 3.78 -16.64 4.34
N TYR A 28 4.91 -16.17 4.87
CA TYR A 28 5.99 -15.63 4.08
C TYR A 28 7.33 -15.94 4.75
N ASN A 29 8.28 -16.50 3.98
CA ASN A 29 9.59 -16.94 4.46
C ASN A 29 9.53 -17.87 5.68
N GLY A 30 8.53 -18.75 5.73
CA GLY A 30 8.36 -19.74 6.82
C GLY A 30 7.78 -19.18 8.12
N ILE A 31 7.38 -17.92 8.13
CA ILE A 31 6.74 -17.25 9.27
C ILE A 31 5.28 -16.96 8.92
N TYR A 32 4.39 -17.17 9.90
CA TYR A 32 2.98 -16.87 9.77
C TYR A 32 2.67 -15.52 10.39
N TYR A 33 1.98 -14.66 9.65
CA TYR A 33 1.59 -13.32 10.08
C TYR A 33 0.07 -13.21 10.11
N ARG A 34 -0.49 -12.94 11.27
CA ARG A 34 -1.91 -12.60 11.39
C ARG A 34 -2.06 -11.09 11.24
N ILE A 35 -2.78 -10.67 10.19
CA ILE A 35 -2.93 -9.28 9.80
C ILE A 35 -4.34 -8.79 10.14
N GLY A 36 -4.44 -7.58 10.71
CA GLY A 36 -5.71 -6.93 11.01
C GLY A 36 -6.07 -6.94 12.50
N GLU A 37 -5.13 -7.21 13.38
CA GLU A 37 -5.32 -7.09 14.83
C GLU A 37 -4.62 -5.85 15.38
N GLY A 38 -5.41 -4.90 15.85
CA GLY A 38 -4.90 -3.66 16.42
C GLY A 38 -4.46 -2.63 15.37
N HIS A 39 -3.83 -1.59 15.83
CA HIS A 39 -3.28 -0.50 15.01
C HIS A 39 -1.78 -0.47 15.19
N LYS A 40 -1.08 -0.24 14.08
CA LYS A 40 0.33 0.05 14.09
C LYS A 40 0.56 1.49 14.52
N GLU A 41 1.61 1.73 15.30
CA GLU A 41 2.11 3.07 15.57
C GLU A 41 2.63 3.72 14.29
N PHE A 42 2.54 5.04 14.23
CA PHE A 42 3.06 5.82 13.10
C PHE A 42 4.59 5.71 13.04
N ILE A 43 5.10 5.26 11.89
CA ILE A 43 6.54 5.23 11.60
C ILE A 43 6.83 6.28 10.52
N PRO A 44 7.76 7.23 10.77
CA PRO A 44 8.09 8.31 9.85
C PRO A 44 8.72 7.84 8.53
N ASP A 45 9.41 6.69 8.52
CA ASP A 45 10.03 6.12 7.32
C ASP A 45 9.39 4.77 6.95
N LYS A 46 8.63 4.77 5.88
CA LYS A 46 7.94 3.56 5.41
C LYS A 46 8.88 2.50 4.84
N ALA A 47 10.07 2.88 4.38
CA ALA A 47 11.06 1.94 3.87
C ALA A 47 11.77 1.16 4.99
N MET A 48 11.67 1.63 6.24
CA MET A 48 12.18 0.94 7.44
C MET A 48 11.13 0.05 8.09
N ASP A 49 9.94 -0.05 7.52
CA ASP A 49 8.79 -0.74 8.07
C ASP A 49 8.55 -2.07 7.36
N GLU A 50 9.15 -3.16 7.87
CA GLU A 50 8.99 -4.50 7.29
C GLU A 50 7.52 -4.94 7.18
N GLU A 51 6.66 -4.50 8.12
CA GLU A 51 5.25 -4.86 8.12
C GLU A 51 4.47 -4.22 6.96
N TYR A 52 4.92 -3.06 6.44
CA TYR A 52 4.28 -2.44 5.29
C TYR A 52 4.38 -3.32 4.02
N TYR A 53 5.49 -4.06 3.88
CA TYR A 53 5.63 -5.02 2.79
C TYR A 53 4.63 -6.18 2.92
N LEU A 54 4.44 -6.71 4.13
CA LEU A 54 3.46 -7.77 4.40
C LEU A 54 2.02 -7.30 4.13
N LEU A 55 1.69 -6.06 4.50
CA LEU A 55 0.40 -5.44 4.16
C LEU A 55 0.21 -5.32 2.64
N THR A 56 1.27 -5.01 1.91
CA THR A 56 1.26 -4.92 0.44
C THR A 56 0.99 -6.29 -0.18
N LEU A 57 1.68 -7.36 0.26
CA LEU A 57 1.45 -8.72 -0.22
C LEU A 57 0.01 -9.18 0.04
N MET A 58 -0.53 -8.89 1.24
CA MET A 58 -1.93 -9.17 1.56
C MET A 58 -2.89 -8.43 0.62
N ALA A 59 -2.66 -7.14 0.37
CA ALA A 59 -3.52 -6.34 -0.49
C ALA A 59 -3.54 -6.89 -1.93
N ILE A 60 -2.39 -7.28 -2.46
CA ILE A 60 -2.27 -7.91 -3.78
C ILE A 60 -3.02 -9.24 -3.81
N ALA A 61 -2.82 -10.12 -2.81
CA ALA A 61 -3.51 -11.41 -2.74
C ALA A 61 -5.04 -11.26 -2.74
N ARG A 62 -5.56 -10.26 -2.02
CA ARG A 62 -6.99 -9.96 -1.99
C ARG A 62 -7.51 -9.51 -3.36
N GLU A 63 -6.77 -8.64 -4.03
CA GLU A 63 -7.16 -8.15 -5.36
C GLU A 63 -7.13 -9.30 -6.38
N LEU A 64 -6.08 -10.09 -6.43
CA LEU A 64 -5.96 -11.24 -7.31
C LEU A 64 -7.03 -12.31 -7.03
N ASN A 65 -7.38 -12.51 -5.76
CA ASN A 65 -8.41 -13.47 -5.38
C ASN A 65 -9.80 -13.12 -5.94
N VAL A 66 -10.10 -11.84 -6.18
CA VAL A 66 -11.37 -11.41 -6.83
C VAL A 66 -11.52 -12.01 -8.22
N PHE A 67 -10.40 -12.26 -8.89
CA PHE A 67 -10.34 -12.82 -10.25
C PHE A 67 -9.88 -14.28 -10.27
N SER A 68 -9.67 -14.89 -9.11
CA SER A 68 -9.12 -16.24 -8.96
C SER A 68 -7.73 -16.42 -9.59
N ILE A 69 -6.95 -15.34 -9.68
CA ILE A 69 -5.59 -15.33 -10.20
C ILE A 69 -4.63 -15.71 -9.06
N ARG A 70 -3.57 -16.48 -9.37
CA ARG A 70 -2.54 -16.93 -8.42
C ARG A 70 -1.13 -16.55 -8.85
N GLU A 71 -0.94 -16.30 -10.12
CA GLU A 71 0.34 -15.89 -10.71
C GLU A 71 0.11 -14.60 -11.50
N ALA A 72 0.97 -13.59 -11.31
CA ALA A 72 0.81 -12.31 -11.98
C ALA A 72 2.11 -11.51 -12.06
N ASP A 73 2.27 -10.79 -13.17
CA ASP A 73 3.15 -9.64 -13.27
C ASP A 73 2.44 -8.43 -12.61
N VAL A 74 3.06 -7.85 -11.59
CA VAL A 74 2.46 -6.78 -10.79
C VAL A 74 3.23 -5.48 -10.97
N HIS A 75 2.53 -4.44 -11.43
CA HIS A 75 3.01 -3.07 -11.35
C HIS A 75 2.32 -2.37 -10.18
N LEU A 76 3.09 -2.01 -9.15
CA LEU A 76 2.55 -1.34 -7.97
C LEU A 76 2.25 0.13 -8.25
N ALA A 77 1.13 0.61 -7.71
CA ALA A 77 0.83 2.03 -7.58
C ALA A 77 0.67 2.34 -6.09
N ALA A 78 1.65 3.02 -5.50
CA ALA A 78 1.66 3.30 -4.07
C ALA A 78 1.68 4.80 -3.77
N GLY A 79 1.21 5.18 -2.58
CA GLY A 79 1.13 6.56 -2.12
C GLY A 79 2.16 6.89 -1.06
N LEU A 80 2.83 8.04 -1.21
CA LEU A 80 3.66 8.66 -0.18
C LEU A 80 3.10 10.04 0.20
N PRO A 81 3.27 10.48 1.46
CA PRO A 81 3.05 11.87 1.82
C PRO A 81 3.83 12.79 0.88
N LEU A 82 3.23 13.89 0.48
CA LEU A 82 3.84 14.81 -0.50
C LEU A 82 5.23 15.29 -0.06
N THR A 83 5.38 15.58 1.23
CA THR A 83 6.64 16.02 1.84
C THR A 83 7.75 14.95 1.81
N TRP A 84 7.39 13.68 1.69
CA TRP A 84 8.33 12.55 1.69
C TRP A 84 8.74 12.13 0.28
N ILE A 85 7.95 12.47 -0.74
CA ILE A 85 8.21 12.07 -2.14
C ILE A 85 9.61 12.47 -2.58
N ARG A 86 10.10 13.65 -2.20
CA ARG A 86 11.43 14.12 -2.61
C ARG A 86 12.56 13.27 -2.04
N ASN A 87 12.47 12.92 -0.76
CA ASN A 87 13.59 12.33 -0.02
C ASN A 87 13.49 10.80 0.12
N GLN A 88 12.29 10.24 0.08
CA GLN A 88 12.06 8.81 0.33
C GLN A 88 11.58 8.04 -0.91
N ARG A 89 11.35 8.70 -2.03
CA ARG A 89 10.79 8.08 -3.24
C ARG A 89 11.56 6.85 -3.69
N GLU A 90 12.86 7.00 -3.90
CA GLU A 90 13.69 5.91 -4.42
C GLU A 90 13.91 4.82 -3.37
N ALA A 91 14.11 5.16 -2.11
CA ALA A 91 14.23 4.20 -1.02
C ALA A 91 12.93 3.37 -0.87
N PHE A 92 11.78 4.03 -0.89
CA PHE A 92 10.49 3.35 -0.78
C PHE A 92 10.16 2.50 -2.01
N ARG A 93 10.52 2.96 -3.21
CA ARG A 93 10.40 2.17 -4.43
C ARG A 93 11.27 0.91 -4.37
N SER A 94 12.54 1.05 -3.99
CA SER A 94 13.47 -0.08 -3.84
C SER A 94 12.99 -1.06 -2.79
N TYR A 95 12.47 -0.56 -1.68
CA TYR A 95 11.86 -1.36 -0.62
C TYR A 95 10.66 -2.19 -1.14
N LEU A 96 9.73 -1.59 -1.89
CA LEU A 96 8.58 -2.30 -2.44
C LEU A 96 8.98 -3.34 -3.49
N LEU A 97 10.10 -3.12 -4.20
CA LEU A 97 10.64 -4.00 -5.23
C LEU A 97 11.82 -4.85 -4.73
N GLN A 98 12.01 -4.98 -3.39
CA GLN A 98 13.16 -5.66 -2.80
C GLN A 98 13.31 -7.13 -3.22
N ASN A 99 12.20 -7.78 -3.55
CA ASN A 99 12.16 -9.14 -4.07
C ASN A 99 11.43 -9.13 -5.42
N PRO A 100 12.14 -9.24 -6.56
CA PRO A 100 11.51 -9.26 -7.88
C PRO A 100 10.52 -10.41 -8.06
N GLU A 101 10.83 -11.56 -7.48
CA GLU A 101 9.97 -12.74 -7.46
C GLU A 101 9.57 -13.05 -6.02
N VAL A 102 8.29 -13.22 -5.78
CA VAL A 102 7.75 -13.47 -4.44
C VAL A 102 6.78 -14.65 -4.45
N HIS A 103 7.09 -15.63 -3.60
CA HIS A 103 6.21 -16.75 -3.30
C HIS A 103 5.70 -16.61 -1.86
N TYR A 104 4.41 -16.67 -1.68
CA TYR A 104 3.80 -16.60 -0.36
C TYR A 104 2.43 -17.28 -0.36
N ARG A 105 1.91 -17.56 0.82
CA ARG A 105 0.55 -18.10 0.99
C ARG A 105 -0.31 -17.09 1.75
N PHE A 106 -1.51 -16.87 1.27
CA PHE A 106 -2.51 -16.04 1.97
C PHE A 106 -3.83 -16.79 2.10
N ASN A 107 -4.28 -16.98 3.35
CA ASN A 107 -5.47 -17.74 3.69
C ASN A 107 -5.47 -19.13 3.02
N GLY A 108 -4.37 -19.86 3.14
CA GLY A 108 -4.17 -21.20 2.59
C GLY A 108 -4.01 -21.28 1.07
N LYS A 109 -4.00 -20.14 0.35
CA LYS A 109 -3.82 -20.08 -1.10
C LYS A 109 -2.45 -19.57 -1.45
N GLU A 110 -1.75 -20.27 -2.34
CA GLU A 110 -0.43 -19.89 -2.82
C GLU A 110 -0.52 -18.80 -3.89
N TYR A 111 0.43 -17.87 -3.85
CA TYR A 111 0.59 -16.80 -4.82
C TYR A 111 2.05 -16.74 -5.27
N HIS A 112 2.22 -16.53 -6.57
CA HIS A 112 3.50 -16.29 -7.19
C HIS A 112 3.44 -14.96 -7.96
N LEU A 113 4.25 -14.00 -7.56
CA LEU A 113 4.25 -12.66 -8.14
C LEU A 113 5.62 -12.33 -8.73
N HIS A 114 5.59 -11.69 -9.89
CA HIS A 114 6.71 -10.97 -10.44
C HIS A 114 6.43 -9.47 -10.38
N PHE A 115 7.28 -8.68 -9.69
CA PHE A 115 7.16 -7.24 -9.63
C PHE A 115 7.77 -6.58 -10.86
N ALA A 116 6.94 -6.21 -11.83
CA ALA A 116 7.35 -5.53 -13.07
C ALA A 116 7.73 -4.06 -12.84
N GLY A 117 7.31 -3.45 -11.72
CA GLY A 117 7.66 -2.08 -11.40
C GLY A 117 6.78 -1.44 -10.33
N CYS A 118 7.14 -0.19 -9.97
CA CYS A 118 6.40 0.60 -8.98
C CYS A 118 6.33 2.06 -9.40
N SER A 119 5.11 2.61 -9.39
CA SER A 119 4.83 4.04 -9.55
C SER A 119 4.39 4.65 -8.23
N LEU A 120 5.01 5.77 -7.84
CA LEU A 120 4.70 6.45 -6.58
C LEU A 120 4.00 7.78 -6.83
N TYR A 121 2.92 7.99 -6.10
CA TYR A 121 2.06 9.17 -6.20
C TYR A 121 1.94 9.87 -4.84
N PRO A 122 1.63 11.17 -4.82
CA PRO A 122 1.21 11.83 -3.58
C PRO A 122 -0.04 11.15 -2.99
N GLN A 123 -0.07 10.93 -1.68
CA GLN A 123 -1.26 10.47 -0.99
C GLN A 123 -2.45 11.41 -1.26
N GLY A 124 -3.65 10.85 -1.40
CA GLY A 124 -4.86 11.58 -1.78
C GLY A 124 -4.98 11.86 -3.29
N TYR A 125 -3.89 12.01 -4.03
CA TYR A 125 -3.94 12.33 -5.48
C TYR A 125 -4.77 11.33 -6.31
N PRO A 126 -4.66 10.01 -6.11
CA PRO A 126 -5.46 9.04 -6.86
C PRO A 126 -6.97 9.22 -6.70
N ALA A 127 -7.42 9.74 -5.56
CA ALA A 127 -8.86 9.98 -5.31
C ALA A 127 -9.45 11.07 -6.20
N ILE A 128 -8.61 11.99 -6.69
CA ILE A 128 -9.06 13.18 -7.45
C ILE A 128 -8.63 13.18 -8.92
N VAL A 129 -7.71 12.30 -9.32
CA VAL A 129 -7.11 12.35 -10.67
C VAL A 129 -8.16 12.31 -11.79
N ASN A 130 -9.19 11.51 -11.63
CA ASN A 130 -10.29 11.41 -12.60
C ASN A 130 -11.27 12.61 -12.54
N HIS A 131 -11.17 13.45 -11.53
CA HIS A 131 -12.04 14.60 -11.30
C HIS A 131 -11.32 15.95 -11.49
N LEU A 132 -10.03 15.93 -11.84
CA LEU A 132 -9.23 17.15 -12.02
C LEU A 132 -9.86 18.13 -13.02
N GLY A 133 -10.62 17.62 -14.00
CA GLY A 133 -11.38 18.46 -14.95
C GLY A 133 -12.37 19.41 -14.29
N ASN A 134 -12.90 19.05 -13.14
CA ASN A 134 -13.91 19.80 -12.40
C ASN A 134 -13.32 20.89 -11.50
N PHE A 135 -12.00 20.85 -11.23
CA PHE A 135 -11.32 21.82 -10.37
C PHE A 135 -10.94 23.07 -11.15
N LYS A 136 -11.46 24.22 -10.73
CA LYS A 136 -11.12 25.54 -11.29
C LYS A 136 -10.35 26.33 -10.24
N GLY A 137 -9.35 27.10 -10.69
CA GLY A 137 -8.54 27.94 -9.81
C GLY A 137 -7.74 27.13 -8.78
N THR A 138 -7.77 27.57 -7.54
CA THR A 138 -7.05 26.98 -6.41
C THR A 138 -7.95 26.07 -5.58
N ASN A 139 -7.50 24.85 -5.35
CA ASN A 139 -8.19 23.86 -4.53
C ASN A 139 -7.22 23.23 -3.55
N LEU A 140 -7.72 22.81 -2.39
CA LEU A 140 -6.98 22.05 -1.39
C LEU A 140 -7.65 20.70 -1.21
N LEU A 141 -6.87 19.64 -1.27
CA LEU A 141 -7.29 18.31 -0.86
C LEU A 141 -6.68 18.01 0.49
N ALA A 142 -7.49 17.76 1.50
CA ALA A 142 -7.06 17.27 2.80
C ALA A 142 -7.36 15.78 2.91
N ASP A 143 -6.30 14.97 3.03
CA ASP A 143 -6.37 13.55 3.31
C ASP A 143 -6.12 13.36 4.82
N ILE A 144 -7.20 13.10 5.56
CA ILE A 144 -7.20 13.05 7.02
C ILE A 144 -7.12 11.59 7.46
N GLY A 145 -5.95 11.18 7.94
CA GLY A 145 -5.70 9.87 8.52
C GLY A 145 -5.78 9.86 10.04
N ASN A 146 -5.53 8.71 10.66
CA ASN A 146 -5.60 8.54 12.11
C ASN A 146 -4.49 9.27 12.88
N GLY A 147 -3.35 9.53 12.27
CA GLY A 147 -2.21 10.20 12.94
C GLY A 147 -1.62 11.37 12.15
N THR A 148 -2.09 11.57 10.92
CA THR A 148 -1.55 12.59 10.03
C THR A 148 -2.63 13.18 9.14
N MET A 149 -2.43 14.43 8.74
CA MET A 149 -3.20 15.07 7.69
C MET A 149 -2.26 15.46 6.56
N ASN A 150 -2.52 14.96 5.36
CA ASN A 150 -1.79 15.34 4.16
C ASN A 150 -2.59 16.39 3.39
N ILE A 151 -1.98 17.51 3.09
CA ILE A 151 -2.61 18.58 2.30
C ILE A 151 -1.95 18.64 0.93
N LEU A 152 -2.76 18.43 -0.12
CA LEU A 152 -2.34 18.58 -1.50
C LEU A 152 -2.94 19.84 -2.08
N TYR A 153 -2.09 20.77 -2.49
CA TYR A 153 -2.47 22.00 -3.17
C TYR A 153 -2.60 21.75 -4.67
N ILE A 154 -3.74 22.14 -5.25
CA ILE A 154 -4.04 21.97 -6.66
C ILE A 154 -4.33 23.33 -7.27
N ASN A 155 -3.55 23.72 -8.25
CA ASN A 155 -3.75 24.96 -8.98
C ASN A 155 -3.90 24.67 -10.48
N ASN A 156 -5.00 25.17 -11.07
CA ASN A 156 -5.31 24.97 -12.48
C ASN A 156 -5.15 23.49 -12.91
N LYS A 157 -5.78 22.57 -12.16
CA LYS A 157 -5.81 21.12 -12.42
C LYS A 157 -4.45 20.40 -12.26
N LYS A 158 -3.46 21.05 -11.69
CA LYS A 158 -2.14 20.48 -11.43
C LYS A 158 -1.86 20.46 -9.93
N ALA A 159 -1.44 19.29 -9.42
CA ALA A 159 -0.88 19.20 -8.08
C ALA A 159 0.41 20.03 -8.03
N GLN A 160 0.50 20.89 -7.02
CA GLN A 160 1.67 21.74 -6.77
C GLN A 160 2.34 21.23 -5.50
N GLU A 161 3.66 21.21 -5.48
CA GLU A 161 4.37 21.05 -4.23
C GLU A 161 4.10 22.27 -3.34
N SER A 162 3.68 22.03 -2.09
CA SER A 162 3.56 23.11 -1.13
C SER A 162 4.94 23.77 -0.99
N ARG A 163 5.03 25.05 -1.29
CA ARG A 163 6.15 25.88 -0.85
C ARG A 163 5.86 26.21 0.62
N CYS A 164 6.36 25.39 1.54
CA CYS A 164 6.56 25.82 2.92
C CYS A 164 7.90 26.49 3.03
#